data_18e4940f38a7c5359f0bd257aedd860e
#
_entry.id   18e4940f38a7c5359f0bd257aedd860e
#
_cell.length_a   1.000
_cell.length_b   1.000
_cell.length_c   1.000
_cell.angle_alpha   90.00
_cell.angle_beta   90.00
_cell.angle_gamma   90.00
#
_symmetry.space_group_name_H-M   'P 1'
#
loop_
_entity.id
_entity.type
_entity.pdbx_description
1 polymer ?
#
loop_
_entity_poly.entity_id
_entity_poly.type
_entity_poly.pdbx_seq_one_letter_code
_entity_poly.pdbx_strand_id
1 'polypeptide(L)'
;MDKDINIKNLRLPYVEKNVNLCIKRELNYLKGNNGTGKTLLLDYISGIRKDKKAMISGNESILYINQSIFFSDRLLCEDFLKFVYRMEGKMVEVTEFEKHNGEHVRTLLKKQWGMLSGGERKLIYILILMSINREWYILDEPFAFLDTMKKNMIWAVIDEKLAEGKGVIIVSHEDEQDRLKNTARIISLSAMFSMTKTR
;
A
#
# COMPACT_ATOMS: atom_id res chain seq x y z
N MET A 1 -5.36 -21.90 7.66
CA MET A 1 -4.73 -21.51 6.37
C MET A 1 -3.62 -20.54 6.67
N ASP A 2 -2.46 -20.74 6.08
CA ASP A 2 -1.32 -19.82 6.22
C ASP A 2 -1.73 -18.48 5.63
N LYS A 3 -1.68 -17.44 6.45
CA LYS A 3 -2.12 -16.08 6.07
C LYS A 3 -0.98 -15.23 5.47
N ASP A 4 0.20 -15.83 5.34
CA ASP A 4 1.38 -15.21 4.76
C ASP A 4 1.34 -15.26 3.23
N ILE A 5 1.94 -14.28 2.56
CA ILE A 5 2.11 -14.33 1.11
C ILE A 5 3.34 -15.18 0.80
N ASN A 6 3.13 -16.26 0.05
CA ASN A 6 4.18 -17.17 -0.38
C ASN A 6 4.41 -17.05 -1.88
N ILE A 7 5.64 -16.74 -2.28
CA ILE A 7 6.07 -16.60 -3.67
C ILE A 7 7.07 -17.70 -3.96
N LYS A 8 6.84 -18.48 -5.02
CA LYS A 8 7.74 -19.53 -5.50
C LYS A 8 7.98 -19.36 -6.99
N ASN A 9 9.25 -19.52 -7.40
CA ASN A 9 9.69 -19.53 -8.80
C ASN A 9 9.34 -18.26 -9.60
N LEU A 10 9.21 -17.10 -8.96
CA LEU A 10 8.94 -15.85 -9.66
C LEU A 10 10.19 -15.35 -10.38
N ARG A 11 10.10 -15.14 -11.69
CA ARG A 11 11.19 -14.57 -12.49
C ARG A 11 11.00 -13.06 -12.64
N LEU A 12 11.92 -12.31 -12.07
CA LEU A 12 11.99 -10.86 -12.30
C LEU A 12 12.99 -10.56 -13.43
N PRO A 13 12.71 -9.61 -14.34
CA PRO A 13 13.50 -9.37 -15.58
C PRO A 13 14.99 -9.10 -15.38
N TYR A 14 15.39 -8.60 -14.23
CA TYR A 14 16.78 -8.22 -13.95
C TYR A 14 17.43 -9.12 -12.89
N VAL A 15 16.82 -10.27 -12.62
CA VAL A 15 17.27 -11.21 -11.61
C VAL A 15 17.60 -12.53 -12.28
N GLU A 16 18.84 -12.99 -12.13
CA GLU A 16 19.28 -14.26 -12.74
C GLU A 16 18.60 -15.48 -12.13
N LYS A 17 18.25 -15.42 -10.84
CA LYS A 17 17.60 -16.52 -10.13
C LYS A 17 16.12 -16.23 -9.88
N ASN A 18 15.34 -17.29 -9.83
CA ASN A 18 13.95 -17.18 -9.44
C ASN A 18 13.82 -16.71 -7.98
N VAL A 19 12.90 -15.78 -7.75
CA VAL A 19 12.59 -15.26 -6.41
C VAL A 19 11.70 -16.27 -5.70
N ASN A 20 12.13 -16.69 -4.50
CA ASN A 20 11.33 -17.44 -3.55
C ASN A 20 11.29 -16.63 -2.25
N LEU A 21 10.09 -16.25 -1.82
CA LEU A 21 9.92 -15.32 -0.71
C LEU A 21 8.66 -15.67 0.08
N CYS A 22 8.76 -15.61 1.42
CA CYS A 22 7.62 -15.65 2.30
C CYS A 22 7.50 -14.29 3.01
N ILE A 23 6.40 -13.58 2.78
CA ILE A 23 6.09 -12.30 3.41
C ILE A 23 5.13 -12.57 4.56
N LYS A 24 5.57 -12.27 5.77
CA LYS A 24 4.81 -12.50 6.99
C LYS A 24 3.70 -11.47 7.15
N ARG A 25 2.59 -11.87 7.74
CA ARG A 25 1.43 -11.02 8.00
C ARG A 25 1.68 -10.06 9.17
N GLU A 26 2.50 -9.09 8.89
CA GLU A 26 2.97 -8.04 9.79
C GLU A 26 3.30 -6.78 8.98
N LEU A 27 3.92 -5.78 9.58
CA LEU A 27 4.47 -4.64 8.84
C LEU A 27 5.75 -5.07 8.11
N ASN A 28 5.76 -4.94 6.79
CA ASN A 28 6.91 -5.26 5.94
C ASN A 28 7.38 -4.00 5.20
N TYR A 29 8.68 -3.76 5.21
CA TYR A 29 9.31 -2.69 4.45
C TYR A 29 10.11 -3.27 3.28
N LEU A 30 9.63 -3.03 2.07
CA LEU A 30 10.30 -3.44 0.84
C LEU A 30 11.36 -2.41 0.46
N LYS A 31 12.60 -2.70 0.83
CA LYS A 31 13.76 -1.83 0.61
C LYS A 31 14.50 -2.17 -0.67
N GLY A 32 14.93 -1.14 -1.41
CA GLY A 32 15.78 -1.27 -2.59
C GLY A 32 15.94 0.05 -3.32
N ASN A 33 17.01 0.19 -4.09
CA ASN A 33 17.27 1.38 -4.90
C ASN A 33 16.21 1.54 -6.02
N ASN A 34 16.17 2.72 -6.66
CA ASN A 34 15.33 2.91 -7.83
C ASN A 34 15.75 1.95 -8.95
N GLY A 35 14.77 1.42 -9.68
CA GLY A 35 15.03 0.46 -10.76
C GLY A 35 15.30 -0.98 -10.30
N THR A 36 15.32 -1.29 -9.00
CA THR A 36 15.53 -2.67 -8.50
C THR A 36 14.33 -3.60 -8.67
N GLY A 37 13.22 -3.13 -9.24
CA GLY A 37 12.04 -3.96 -9.49
C GLY A 37 11.05 -4.05 -8.33
N LYS A 38 11.08 -3.12 -7.35
CA LYS A 38 10.10 -3.07 -6.24
C LYS A 38 8.66 -3.06 -6.75
N THR A 39 8.32 -2.08 -7.58
CA THR A 39 6.97 -1.95 -8.18
C THR A 39 6.60 -3.18 -8.99
N LEU A 40 7.56 -3.74 -9.74
CA LEU A 40 7.31 -4.96 -10.50
C LEU A 40 6.99 -6.16 -9.59
N LEU A 41 7.70 -6.32 -8.47
CA LEU A 41 7.37 -7.35 -7.48
C LEU A 41 5.98 -7.12 -6.89
N LEU A 42 5.63 -5.87 -6.56
CA LEU A 42 4.29 -5.52 -6.07
C LEU A 42 3.19 -5.80 -7.09
N ASP A 43 3.43 -5.54 -8.38
CA ASP A 43 2.50 -5.89 -9.47
C ASP A 43 2.22 -7.40 -9.53
N TYR A 44 3.24 -8.25 -9.30
CA TYR A 44 3.04 -9.70 -9.24
C TYR A 44 2.28 -10.11 -7.97
N ILE A 45 2.64 -9.56 -6.82
CA ILE A 45 1.98 -9.86 -5.55
C ILE A 45 0.50 -9.46 -5.61
N SER A 46 0.19 -8.29 -6.16
CA SER A 46 -1.19 -7.78 -6.28
C SER A 46 -2.01 -8.44 -7.40
N GLY A 47 -1.38 -9.28 -8.25
CA GLY A 47 -2.04 -9.95 -9.35
C GLY A 47 -2.26 -9.10 -10.60
N ILE A 48 -1.77 -7.86 -10.64
CA ILE A 48 -1.76 -7.00 -11.83
C ILE A 48 -0.95 -7.65 -12.95
N ARG A 49 0.18 -8.28 -12.59
CA ARG A 49 0.98 -9.10 -13.49
C ARG A 49 0.91 -10.57 -13.10
N LYS A 50 1.02 -11.44 -14.10
CA LYS A 50 1.04 -12.89 -13.92
C LYS A 50 2.28 -13.48 -14.58
N ASP A 51 2.93 -14.41 -13.89
CA ASP A 51 3.96 -15.28 -14.45
C ASP A 51 3.42 -16.72 -14.46
N LYS A 52 3.44 -17.39 -15.62
CA LYS A 52 2.91 -18.75 -15.78
C LYS A 52 3.67 -19.80 -14.98
N LYS A 53 4.90 -19.50 -14.58
CA LYS A 53 5.79 -20.43 -13.83
C LYS A 53 5.84 -20.12 -12.34
N ALA A 54 5.43 -18.91 -11.93
CA ALA A 54 5.39 -18.52 -10.53
C ALA A 54 4.12 -19.03 -9.84
N MET A 55 4.27 -19.42 -8.59
CA MET A 55 3.16 -19.71 -7.69
C MET A 55 3.14 -18.65 -6.60
N ILE A 56 2.05 -17.88 -6.52
CA ILE A 56 1.83 -16.88 -5.48
C ILE A 56 0.54 -17.28 -4.77
N SER A 57 0.58 -17.39 -3.45
CA SER A 57 -0.57 -17.72 -2.61
C SER A 57 -0.63 -16.82 -1.38
N GLY A 58 -1.80 -16.70 -0.75
CA GLY A 58 -2.04 -15.79 0.38
C GLY A 58 -2.30 -14.35 -0.04
N ASN A 59 -2.46 -14.12 -1.36
CA ASN A 59 -2.67 -12.80 -1.96
C ASN A 59 -4.09 -12.60 -2.53
N GLU A 60 -5.05 -13.40 -2.11
CA GLU A 60 -6.42 -13.39 -2.64
C GLU A 60 -7.22 -12.16 -2.23
N SER A 61 -6.80 -11.48 -1.16
CA SER A 61 -7.46 -10.29 -0.61
C SER A 61 -6.45 -9.19 -0.36
N ILE A 62 -6.05 -8.52 -1.44
CA ILE A 62 -5.07 -7.41 -1.42
C ILE A 62 -5.73 -6.09 -1.85
N LEU A 63 -5.36 -5.02 -1.19
CA LEU A 63 -5.50 -3.65 -1.67
C LEU A 63 -4.12 -3.10 -2.04
N TYR A 64 -3.94 -2.69 -3.29
CA TYR A 64 -2.70 -2.04 -3.75
C TYR A 64 -2.94 -0.56 -4.03
N ILE A 65 -2.32 0.28 -3.22
CA ILE A 65 -2.33 1.74 -3.35
C ILE A 65 -1.02 2.16 -4.00
N ASN A 66 -1.08 2.42 -5.30
CA ASN A 66 0.07 2.84 -6.08
C ASN A 66 0.33 4.36 -5.95
N GLN A 67 1.49 4.80 -6.43
CA GLN A 67 1.90 6.20 -6.35
C GLN A 67 1.06 7.15 -7.21
N SER A 68 0.48 6.66 -8.30
CA SER A 68 -0.20 7.48 -9.30
C SER A 68 -1.69 7.60 -9.02
N ILE A 69 -2.18 8.83 -8.83
CA ILE A 69 -3.56 9.14 -8.52
C ILE A 69 -4.08 10.13 -9.58
N PHE A 70 -4.99 9.67 -10.42
CA PHE A 70 -5.60 10.50 -11.46
C PHE A 70 -7.12 10.44 -11.38
N PHE A 71 -7.72 11.56 -10.97
CA PHE A 71 -9.16 11.76 -10.98
C PHE A 71 -9.52 13.08 -11.66
N SER A 72 -10.78 13.20 -12.08
CA SER A 72 -11.32 14.47 -12.55
C SER A 72 -11.27 15.52 -11.43
N ASP A 73 -10.82 16.72 -11.74
CA ASP A 73 -10.79 17.84 -10.78
C ASP A 73 -12.19 18.21 -10.24
N ARG A 74 -13.25 17.83 -10.97
CA ARG A 74 -14.65 18.06 -10.57
C ARG A 74 -15.22 16.98 -9.66
N LEU A 75 -14.49 15.87 -9.43
CA LEU A 75 -14.95 14.79 -8.57
C LEU A 75 -15.05 15.29 -7.14
N LEU A 76 -16.22 15.17 -6.51
CA LEU A 76 -16.38 15.41 -5.08
C LEU A 76 -15.73 14.27 -4.28
N CYS A 77 -14.96 14.59 -3.26
CA CYS A 77 -14.26 13.56 -2.47
C CYS A 77 -15.23 12.60 -1.77
N GLU A 78 -16.37 13.10 -1.32
CA GLU A 78 -17.44 12.26 -0.77
C GLU A 78 -18.04 11.31 -1.81
N ASP A 79 -18.16 11.71 -3.08
CA ASP A 79 -18.63 10.81 -4.14
C ASP A 79 -17.60 9.72 -4.44
N PHE A 80 -16.32 10.02 -4.32
CA PHE A 80 -15.27 9.00 -4.42
C PHE A 80 -15.39 7.98 -3.28
N LEU A 81 -15.60 8.42 -2.03
CA LEU A 81 -15.85 7.53 -0.90
C LEU A 81 -17.05 6.62 -1.17
N LYS A 82 -18.20 7.19 -1.57
CA LYS A 82 -19.41 6.43 -1.91
C LYS A 82 -19.17 5.45 -3.05
N PHE A 83 -18.42 5.86 -4.08
CA PHE A 83 -18.09 5.00 -5.22
C PHE A 83 -17.27 3.78 -4.78
N VAL A 84 -16.23 3.97 -3.98
CA VAL A 84 -15.39 2.87 -3.50
C VAL A 84 -16.21 1.84 -2.71
N TYR A 85 -17.10 2.28 -1.83
CA TYR A 85 -17.98 1.37 -1.08
C TYR A 85 -18.98 0.64 -1.98
N ARG A 86 -19.53 1.31 -2.99
CA ARG A 86 -20.43 0.68 -3.96
C ARG A 86 -19.71 -0.42 -4.77
N MET A 87 -18.45 -0.25 -5.10
CA MET A 87 -17.66 -1.30 -5.77
C MET A 87 -17.50 -2.55 -4.91
N GLU A 88 -17.57 -2.40 -3.58
CA GLU A 88 -17.60 -3.51 -2.63
C GLU A 88 -19.02 -4.08 -2.36
N GLY A 89 -20.02 -3.61 -3.10
CA GLY A 89 -21.42 -3.97 -2.84
C GLY A 89 -21.97 -3.45 -1.51
N LYS A 90 -21.39 -2.38 -0.96
CA LYS A 90 -21.72 -1.80 0.33
C LYS A 90 -22.20 -0.36 0.19
N MET A 91 -22.89 0.10 1.21
CA MET A 91 -23.15 1.53 1.43
C MET A 91 -22.21 2.02 2.54
N VAL A 92 -21.76 3.26 2.40
CA VAL A 92 -20.96 3.93 3.43
C VAL A 92 -21.82 4.90 4.21
N GLU A 93 -21.72 4.86 5.54
CA GLU A 93 -22.18 5.93 6.40
C GLU A 93 -21.11 7.02 6.48
N VAL A 94 -21.28 8.07 5.67
CA VAL A 94 -20.29 9.17 5.54
C VAL A 94 -19.98 9.79 6.89
N THR A 95 -20.99 9.98 7.74
CA THR A 95 -20.83 10.55 9.07
C THR A 95 -19.99 9.68 10.01
N GLU A 96 -20.02 8.36 9.86
CA GLU A 96 -19.16 7.45 10.63
C GLU A 96 -17.72 7.55 10.14
N PHE A 97 -17.50 7.57 8.83
CA PHE A 97 -16.19 7.78 8.26
C PHE A 97 -15.58 9.13 8.69
N GLU A 98 -16.38 10.21 8.71
CA GLU A 98 -15.99 11.52 9.20
C GLU A 98 -15.58 11.50 10.68
N LYS A 99 -16.39 10.87 11.54
CA LYS A 99 -16.12 10.75 12.98
C LYS A 99 -14.82 9.98 13.24
N HIS A 100 -14.59 8.89 12.51
CA HIS A 100 -13.40 8.06 12.67
C HIS A 100 -12.12 8.82 12.27
N ASN A 101 -12.16 9.61 11.18
CA ASN A 101 -11.00 10.28 10.63
C ASN A 101 -10.84 11.75 11.07
N GLY A 102 -11.82 12.32 11.78
CA GLY A 102 -11.77 13.64 12.37
C GLY A 102 -12.17 14.80 11.44
N GLU A 103 -12.22 16.00 12.03
CA GLU A 103 -12.75 17.22 11.40
C GLU A 103 -11.98 17.65 10.14
N HIS A 104 -10.68 17.42 10.11
CA HIS A 104 -9.87 17.74 8.91
C HIS A 104 -10.38 16.94 7.71
N VAL A 105 -10.56 15.63 7.84
CA VAL A 105 -11.07 14.75 6.78
C VAL A 105 -12.49 15.13 6.38
N ARG A 106 -13.35 15.44 7.36
CA ARG A 106 -14.69 15.94 7.10
C ARG A 106 -14.71 17.17 6.20
N THR A 107 -13.80 18.11 6.44
CA THR A 107 -13.65 19.31 5.60
C THR A 107 -13.19 18.95 4.19
N LEU A 108 -12.27 17.99 4.04
CA LEU A 108 -11.77 17.56 2.73
C LEU A 108 -12.82 16.82 1.92
N LEU A 109 -13.66 15.98 2.54
CA LEU A 109 -14.72 15.23 1.84
C LEU A 109 -15.72 16.14 1.12
N LYS A 110 -15.95 17.36 1.62
CA LYS A 110 -16.84 18.36 1.03
C LYS A 110 -16.24 19.12 -0.14
N LYS A 111 -14.96 18.94 -0.44
CA LYS A 111 -14.25 19.61 -1.54
C LYS A 111 -14.24 18.78 -2.81
N GLN A 112 -14.16 19.46 -3.95
CA GLN A 112 -13.82 18.82 -5.21
C GLN A 112 -12.33 18.46 -5.24
N TRP A 113 -11.98 17.39 -5.95
CA TRP A 113 -10.62 16.87 -6.05
C TRP A 113 -9.60 17.93 -6.51
N GLY A 114 -9.97 18.75 -7.48
CA GLY A 114 -9.13 19.84 -7.99
C GLY A 114 -8.84 20.95 -6.98
N MET A 115 -9.65 21.07 -5.92
CA MET A 115 -9.46 22.06 -4.86
C MET A 115 -8.51 21.59 -3.75
N LEU A 116 -8.11 20.32 -3.76
CA LEU A 116 -7.18 19.76 -2.79
C LEU A 116 -5.72 20.01 -3.22
N SER A 117 -4.86 20.27 -2.24
CA SER A 117 -3.41 20.17 -2.44
C SER A 117 -3.00 18.72 -2.75
N GLY A 118 -1.81 18.51 -3.33
CA GLY A 118 -1.29 17.17 -3.62
C GLY A 118 -1.27 16.26 -2.39
N GLY A 119 -0.85 16.80 -1.25
CA GLY A 119 -0.84 16.06 0.02
C GLY A 119 -2.24 15.75 0.57
N GLU A 120 -3.21 16.66 0.40
CA GLU A 120 -4.62 16.39 0.79
C GLU A 120 -5.25 15.33 -0.11
N ARG A 121 -4.99 15.39 -1.43
CA ARG A 121 -5.45 14.35 -2.38
C ARG A 121 -4.93 12.98 -1.97
N LYS A 122 -3.63 12.89 -1.68
CA LYS A 122 -2.98 11.64 -1.27
C LYS A 122 -3.55 11.12 0.05
N LEU A 123 -3.72 11.98 1.04
CA LEU A 123 -4.31 11.62 2.32
C LEU A 123 -5.72 11.03 2.14
N ILE A 124 -6.63 11.77 1.50
CA ILE A 124 -8.01 11.33 1.28
C ILE A 124 -8.06 10.01 0.49
N TYR A 125 -7.25 9.88 -0.54
CA TYR A 125 -7.15 8.66 -1.33
C TYR A 125 -6.78 7.45 -0.47
N ILE A 126 -5.71 7.57 0.31
CA ILE A 126 -5.24 6.49 1.18
C ILE A 126 -6.27 6.14 2.25
N LEU A 127 -6.84 7.14 2.95
CA LEU A 127 -7.81 6.90 4.01
C LEU A 127 -9.07 6.20 3.49
N ILE A 128 -9.60 6.64 2.35
CA ILE A 128 -10.78 6.03 1.73
C ILE A 128 -10.49 4.57 1.32
N LEU A 129 -9.37 4.31 0.67
CA LEU A 129 -9.05 2.95 0.24
C LEU A 129 -8.75 2.04 1.42
N MET A 130 -8.00 2.50 2.42
CA MET A 130 -7.69 1.71 3.60
C MET A 130 -8.90 1.45 4.52
N SER A 131 -10.02 2.17 4.35
CA SER A 131 -11.28 1.86 5.04
C SER A 131 -11.93 0.57 4.52
N ILE A 132 -11.56 0.10 3.33
CA ILE A 132 -12.03 -1.18 2.78
C ILE A 132 -11.28 -2.33 3.44
N ASN A 133 -12.03 -3.31 3.96
CA ASN A 133 -11.43 -4.46 4.65
C ASN A 133 -10.77 -5.40 3.65
N ARG A 134 -9.46 -5.59 3.81
CA ARG A 134 -8.63 -6.57 3.09
C ARG A 134 -7.72 -7.30 4.06
N GLU A 135 -7.18 -8.42 3.63
CA GLU A 135 -6.19 -9.16 4.42
C GLU A 135 -4.80 -8.56 4.30
N TRP A 136 -4.52 -7.89 3.17
CA TRP A 136 -3.25 -7.25 2.87
C TRP A 136 -3.42 -5.86 2.26
N TYR A 137 -2.55 -4.96 2.67
CA TYR A 137 -2.45 -3.60 2.14
C TYR A 137 -1.04 -3.36 1.62
N ILE A 138 -0.93 -2.95 0.36
CA ILE A 138 0.33 -2.56 -0.27
C ILE A 138 0.29 -1.06 -0.52
N LEU A 139 1.28 -0.36 0.01
CA LEU A 139 1.39 1.10 -0.06
C LEU A 139 2.71 1.47 -0.77
N ASP A 140 2.60 2.03 -1.98
CA ASP A 140 3.77 2.46 -2.75
C ASP A 140 3.96 3.97 -2.57
N GLU A 141 5.03 4.36 -1.86
CA GLU A 141 5.38 5.74 -1.49
C GLU A 141 4.25 6.51 -0.77
N PRO A 142 3.64 5.96 0.31
CA PRO A 142 2.48 6.59 0.94
C PRO A 142 2.79 7.95 1.58
N PHE A 143 4.04 8.19 1.97
CA PHE A 143 4.44 9.38 2.75
C PHE A 143 5.08 10.49 1.92
N ALA A 144 5.38 10.25 0.64
CA ALA A 144 6.05 11.22 -0.21
C ALA A 144 5.24 12.52 -0.34
N PHE A 145 5.90 13.67 -0.14
CA PHE A 145 5.34 15.03 -0.23
C PHE A 145 4.25 15.37 0.80
N LEU A 146 4.21 14.65 1.93
CA LEU A 146 3.28 14.91 3.02
C LEU A 146 3.97 15.65 4.17
N ASP A 147 3.20 16.55 4.82
CA ASP A 147 3.57 17.11 6.12
C ASP A 147 3.41 16.09 7.25
N THR A 148 3.97 16.43 8.42
CA THR A 148 3.97 15.54 9.59
C THR A 148 2.57 15.16 10.05
N MET A 149 1.60 16.08 10.00
CA MET A 149 0.22 15.80 10.41
C MET A 149 -0.40 14.70 9.54
N LYS A 150 -0.29 14.84 8.20
CA LYS A 150 -0.84 13.86 7.26
C LYS A 150 -0.13 12.51 7.35
N LYS A 151 1.19 12.50 7.53
CA LYS A 151 1.97 11.28 7.79
C LYS A 151 1.46 10.56 9.03
N ASN A 152 1.23 11.26 10.13
CA ASN A 152 0.70 10.67 11.37
C ASN A 152 -0.69 10.08 11.18
N MET A 153 -1.57 10.72 10.40
CA MET A 153 -2.90 10.17 10.08
C MET A 153 -2.81 8.86 9.30
N ILE A 154 -1.90 8.78 8.31
CA ILE A 154 -1.68 7.54 7.55
C ILE A 154 -1.11 6.45 8.46
N TRP A 155 -0.15 6.79 9.32
CA TRP A 155 0.40 5.83 10.29
C TRP A 155 -0.66 5.30 11.26
N ALA A 156 -1.57 6.15 11.74
CA ALA A 156 -2.66 5.72 12.63
C ALA A 156 -3.52 4.63 11.97
N VAL A 157 -3.89 4.80 10.70
CA VAL A 157 -4.66 3.80 9.96
C VAL A 157 -3.83 2.53 9.69
N ILE A 158 -2.54 2.65 9.40
CA ILE A 158 -1.66 1.48 9.25
C ILE A 158 -1.60 0.70 10.57
N ASP A 159 -1.38 1.39 11.70
CA ASP A 159 -1.31 0.77 13.02
C ASP A 159 -2.63 0.07 13.38
N GLU A 160 -3.78 0.66 13.04
CA GLU A 160 -5.10 0.04 13.18
C GLU A 160 -5.20 -1.27 12.39
N LYS A 161 -4.80 -1.27 11.11
CA LYS A 161 -4.83 -2.50 10.30
C LYS A 161 -3.89 -3.58 10.82
N LEU A 162 -2.74 -3.21 11.33
CA LEU A 162 -1.83 -4.14 12.00
C LEU A 162 -2.43 -4.71 13.29
N ALA A 163 -3.09 -3.88 14.10
CA ALA A 163 -3.81 -4.33 15.31
C ALA A 163 -4.97 -5.28 14.98
N GLU A 164 -5.64 -5.12 13.83
CA GLU A 164 -6.61 -6.06 13.29
C GLU A 164 -5.96 -7.38 12.79
N GLY A 165 -4.65 -7.51 12.87
CA GLY A 165 -3.89 -8.67 12.38
C GLY A 165 -3.80 -8.74 10.86
N LYS A 166 -3.88 -7.63 10.15
CA LYS A 166 -3.68 -7.54 8.70
C LYS A 166 -2.19 -7.44 8.35
N GLY A 167 -1.83 -7.82 7.13
CA GLY A 167 -0.49 -7.61 6.59
C GLY A 167 -0.37 -6.27 5.88
N VAL A 168 0.75 -5.58 6.07
CA VAL A 168 1.04 -4.32 5.38
C VAL A 168 2.42 -4.40 4.74
N ILE A 169 2.51 -4.02 3.46
CA ILE A 169 3.77 -3.88 2.72
C ILE A 169 3.92 -2.42 2.33
N ILE A 170 5.02 -1.80 2.75
CA ILE A 170 5.34 -0.40 2.43
C ILE A 170 6.60 -0.35 1.57
N VAL A 171 6.53 0.42 0.48
CA VAL A 171 7.71 0.95 -0.22
C VAL A 171 7.82 2.41 0.15
N SER A 172 8.97 2.85 0.63
CA SER A 172 9.22 4.26 0.92
C SER A 172 10.67 4.62 0.60
N HIS A 173 10.88 5.85 0.12
CA HIS A 173 12.17 6.51 0.06
C HIS A 173 12.38 7.33 1.35
N GLU A 174 13.50 7.68 1.67
CA GLU A 174 14.18 8.51 2.68
C GLU A 174 13.46 8.90 4.00
N ASP A 175 12.32 9.54 4.00
CA ASP A 175 11.80 10.26 5.19
C ASP A 175 11.24 9.37 6.33
N GLU A 176 10.79 8.15 6.04
CA GLU A 176 10.18 7.25 7.04
C GLU A 176 11.07 6.03 7.35
N GLN A 177 12.29 6.02 6.83
CA GLN A 177 13.18 4.86 6.95
C GLN A 177 13.49 4.50 8.40
N ASP A 178 13.61 5.47 9.30
CA ASP A 178 13.97 5.19 10.70
C ASP A 178 12.84 4.47 11.44
N ARG A 179 11.57 4.91 11.27
CA ARG A 179 10.43 4.19 11.83
C ARG A 179 10.33 2.80 11.22
N LEU A 180 10.36 2.69 9.90
CA LEU A 180 10.26 1.41 9.19
C LEU A 180 11.38 0.45 9.54
N LYS A 181 12.63 0.91 9.66
CA LYS A 181 13.76 0.07 10.06
C LYS A 181 13.63 -0.50 11.48
N ASN A 182 12.99 0.26 12.38
CA ASN A 182 12.87 -0.13 13.78
C ASN A 182 11.63 -0.99 14.06
N THR A 183 10.60 -0.93 13.24
CA THR A 183 9.30 -1.59 13.50
C THR A 183 8.90 -2.62 12.46
N ALA A 184 9.42 -2.53 11.23
CA ALA A 184 9.02 -3.38 10.12
C ALA A 184 10.02 -4.52 9.86
N ARG A 185 9.51 -5.65 9.35
CA ARG A 185 10.35 -6.68 8.74
C ARG A 185 10.91 -6.16 7.42
N ILE A 186 12.23 -6.09 7.31
CA ILE A 186 12.90 -5.59 6.11
C ILE A 186 13.00 -6.69 5.06
N ILE A 187 12.45 -6.43 3.87
CA ILE A 187 12.60 -7.23 2.68
C ILE A 187 13.53 -6.47 1.73
N SER A 188 14.79 -6.88 1.62
CA SER A 188 15.78 -6.21 0.77
C SER A 188 15.92 -6.90 -0.57
N LEU A 189 15.51 -6.24 -1.64
CA LEU A 189 15.72 -6.76 -3.00
C LEU A 189 17.21 -6.77 -3.38
N SER A 190 18.00 -5.80 -2.91
CA SER A 190 19.46 -5.77 -3.18
C SER A 190 20.18 -6.98 -2.58
N ALA A 191 19.78 -7.44 -1.40
CA ALA A 191 20.34 -8.63 -0.77
C ALA A 191 19.97 -9.92 -1.53
N MET A 192 18.80 -9.97 -2.15
CA MET A 192 18.39 -11.10 -3.00
C MET A 192 19.21 -11.18 -4.28
N PHE A 193 19.78 -10.06 -4.74
CA PHE A 193 20.62 -9.98 -5.94
C PHE A 193 22.12 -10.21 -5.64
N SER A 194 22.59 -9.88 -4.43
CA SER A 194 24.01 -9.96 -4.07
C SER A 194 24.49 -11.37 -3.70
N MET A 195 23.62 -12.32 -3.43
CA MET A 195 24.00 -13.74 -3.24
C MET A 195 24.47 -14.44 -4.52
N THR A 196 24.61 -13.72 -5.63
CA THR A 196 25.05 -14.24 -6.94
C THR A 196 26.46 -13.85 -7.34
N LYS A 197 27.23 -13.12 -6.52
CA LYS A 197 28.61 -12.69 -6.85
C LYS A 197 29.71 -13.54 -6.20
N THR A 198 29.41 -14.77 -5.81
CA THR A 198 30.46 -15.70 -5.35
C THR A 198 30.38 -16.99 -6.18
N ARG A 199 30.96 -16.94 -7.38
CA ARG A 199 31.78 -17.98 -8.03
C ARG A 199 32.38 -17.43 -9.30
#